data_9bb9a88aca61ce63a90a8867f826becb
#
_entry.id   9bb9a88aca61ce63a90a8867f826becb
#
_cell.length_a   1.000
_cell.length_b   1.000
_cell.length_c   1.000
_cell.angle_alpha   90.00
_cell.angle_beta   90.00
_cell.angle_gamma   90.00
#
_symmetry.space_group_name_H-M   'P 1'
#
loop_
_entity.id
_entity.type
_entity.pdbx_description
1 polymer ?
#
loop_
_entity_poly.entity_id
_entity_poly.type
_entity_poly.pdbx_seq_one_letter_code
_entity_poly.pdbx_strand_id
1 'polypeptide(L)'
;MANPQKRKGAAFERLVADYLAERIACERIPAGATLDRGDLWTAAAAIQCKNQRTLSLGAWLRDAIAQQVNAGKRLHALVVKAKGTTDPAEQFVVMSLQQFRDLLADP
;
A
#
# COMPACT_ATOMS: atom_id res chain seq x y z
N MET A 1 -17.36 -12.43 -16.24
CA MET A 1 -16.18 -13.13 -15.72
C MET A 1 -15.28 -12.17 -14.95
N ALA A 2 -14.76 -12.61 -13.83
CA ALA A 2 -13.85 -11.79 -13.05
C ALA A 2 -12.53 -11.59 -13.81
N ASN A 3 -12.05 -10.37 -13.86
CA ASN A 3 -10.76 -10.04 -14.45
C ASN A 3 -9.64 -10.65 -13.58
N PRO A 4 -8.75 -11.54 -14.13
CA PRO A 4 -7.66 -12.14 -13.36
C PRO A 4 -6.74 -11.12 -12.70
N GLN A 5 -6.51 -9.97 -13.33
CA GLN A 5 -5.67 -8.92 -12.76
C GLN A 5 -6.34 -8.28 -11.53
N LYS A 6 -7.64 -8.07 -11.57
CA LYS A 6 -8.39 -7.56 -10.41
C LYS A 6 -8.38 -8.55 -9.25
N ARG A 7 -8.55 -9.85 -9.54
CA ARG A 7 -8.50 -10.91 -8.51
C ARG A 7 -7.12 -10.98 -7.86
N LYS A 8 -6.08 -10.91 -8.68
CA LYS A 8 -4.70 -10.92 -8.22
C LYS A 8 -4.41 -9.72 -7.31
N GLY A 9 -4.86 -8.54 -7.73
CA GLY A 9 -4.72 -7.32 -6.94
C GLY A 9 -5.47 -7.39 -5.62
N ALA A 10 -6.73 -7.82 -5.65
CA ALA A 10 -7.54 -7.96 -4.44
C ALA A 10 -6.97 -9.00 -3.47
N ALA A 11 -6.45 -10.10 -3.98
CA ALA A 11 -5.81 -11.13 -3.14
C ALA A 11 -4.57 -10.58 -2.45
N PHE A 12 -3.77 -9.79 -3.15
CA PHE A 12 -2.58 -9.18 -2.57
C PHE A 12 -2.95 -8.14 -1.50
N GLU A 13 -3.95 -7.32 -1.75
CA GLU A 13 -4.44 -6.37 -0.75
C GLU A 13 -4.89 -7.07 0.53
N ARG A 14 -5.64 -8.20 0.39
CA ARG A 14 -6.06 -8.97 1.56
C ARG A 14 -4.88 -9.57 2.31
N LEU A 15 -3.89 -10.08 1.59
CA LEU A 15 -2.68 -10.63 2.20
C LEU A 15 -1.99 -9.59 3.07
N VAL A 16 -1.81 -8.37 2.54
CA VAL A 16 -1.16 -7.27 3.25
C VAL A 16 -2.03 -6.81 4.42
N ALA A 17 -3.33 -6.62 4.19
CA ALA A 17 -4.26 -6.17 5.22
C ALA A 17 -4.30 -7.14 6.40
N ASP A 18 -4.39 -8.45 6.13
CA ASP A 18 -4.46 -9.48 7.17
C ASP A 18 -3.17 -9.52 7.99
N TYR A 19 -2.03 -9.37 7.32
CA TYR A 19 -0.74 -9.35 8.02
C TYR A 19 -0.63 -8.12 8.95
N LEU A 20 -0.98 -6.94 8.44
CA LEU A 20 -0.97 -5.73 9.26
C LEU A 20 -1.95 -5.84 10.43
N ALA A 21 -3.13 -6.41 10.19
CA ALA A 21 -4.18 -6.54 11.18
C ALA A 21 -3.80 -7.43 12.37
N GLU A 22 -2.74 -8.24 12.26
CA GLU A 22 -2.21 -9.02 13.37
C GLU A 22 -1.69 -8.13 14.50
N ARG A 23 -1.28 -6.91 14.18
CA ARG A 23 -0.67 -5.99 15.15
C ARG A 23 -1.29 -4.60 15.19
N ILE A 24 -1.91 -4.15 14.09
CA ILE A 24 -2.46 -2.79 13.97
C ILE A 24 -3.80 -2.84 13.26
N ALA A 25 -4.72 -1.97 13.66
CA ALA A 25 -5.99 -1.86 12.97
C ALA A 25 -5.75 -1.42 11.52
N CYS A 26 -6.26 -2.19 10.57
CA CYS A 26 -6.09 -1.95 9.15
C CYS A 26 -7.40 -2.25 8.44
N GLU A 27 -7.85 -1.33 7.57
CA GLU A 27 -9.08 -1.51 6.80
C GLU A 27 -8.81 -1.36 5.31
N ARG A 28 -9.59 -2.07 4.51
CA ARG A 28 -9.57 -1.92 3.06
C ARG A 28 -10.52 -0.79 2.67
N ILE A 29 -10.06 0.06 1.74
CA ILE A 29 -10.86 1.18 1.25
C ILE A 29 -11.62 0.73 0.02
N PRO A 30 -12.95 0.89 -0.03
CA PRO A 30 -13.73 0.49 -1.19
C PRO A 30 -13.29 1.21 -2.46
N ALA A 31 -13.27 0.49 -3.58
CA ALA A 31 -13.02 1.07 -4.90
C ALA A 31 -14.18 1.99 -5.29
N GLY A 32 -13.90 2.94 -6.20
CA GLY A 32 -14.93 3.80 -6.77
C GLY A 32 -15.13 5.14 -6.10
N ALA A 33 -14.29 5.50 -5.15
CA ALA A 33 -14.29 6.85 -4.59
C ALA A 33 -13.87 7.87 -5.64
N THR A 34 -14.47 9.05 -5.61
CA THR A 34 -14.15 10.15 -6.53
C THR A 34 -12.71 10.62 -6.38
N LEU A 35 -12.15 10.48 -5.17
CA LEU A 35 -10.80 10.87 -4.84
C LEU A 35 -10.04 9.64 -4.40
N ASP A 36 -8.89 9.37 -5.04
CA ASP A 36 -8.07 8.21 -4.71
C ASP A 36 -7.39 8.43 -3.35
N ARG A 37 -7.73 7.58 -2.38
CA ARG A 37 -7.24 7.65 -1.00
C ARG A 37 -6.47 6.40 -0.59
N GLY A 38 -6.09 5.56 -1.57
CA GLY A 38 -5.33 4.35 -1.34
C GLY A 38 -6.19 3.09 -1.25
N ASP A 39 -5.53 1.96 -1.07
CA ASP A 39 -6.17 0.64 -0.99
C ASP A 39 -6.47 0.23 0.45
N LEU A 40 -5.57 0.57 1.36
CA LEU A 40 -5.65 0.21 2.77
C LEU A 40 -5.37 1.43 3.63
N TRP A 41 -6.00 1.49 4.81
CA TRP A 41 -5.72 2.50 5.82
C TRP A 41 -5.37 1.87 7.16
N THR A 42 -4.34 2.44 7.81
CA THR A 42 -4.18 2.35 9.25
C THR A 42 -4.50 3.73 9.83
N ALA A 43 -4.42 3.89 11.15
CA ALA A 43 -4.61 5.21 11.76
C ALA A 43 -3.61 6.24 11.20
N ALA A 44 -2.38 5.80 10.92
CA ALA A 44 -1.28 6.68 10.51
C ALA A 44 -1.04 6.75 9.01
N ALA A 45 -1.43 5.73 8.24
CA ALA A 45 -0.96 5.56 6.87
C ALA A 45 -2.07 5.32 5.86
N ALA A 46 -1.88 5.86 4.66
CA ALA A 46 -2.56 5.43 3.44
C ALA A 46 -1.61 4.52 2.67
N ILE A 47 -2.08 3.35 2.27
CA ILE A 47 -1.25 2.30 1.68
C ILE A 47 -1.78 1.93 0.31
N GLN A 48 -0.88 1.93 -0.68
CA GLN A 48 -1.12 1.46 -2.03
C GLN A 48 -0.46 0.09 -2.18
N CYS A 49 -1.21 -0.88 -2.70
CA CYS A 49 -0.69 -2.23 -2.95
C CYS A 49 -0.56 -2.46 -4.45
N LYS A 50 0.57 -3.01 -4.88
CA LYS A 50 0.84 -3.35 -6.28
C LYS A 50 1.38 -4.75 -6.42
N ASN A 51 0.70 -5.55 -7.23
CA ASN A 51 1.15 -6.89 -7.62
C ASN A 51 1.13 -6.95 -9.15
N GLN A 52 2.15 -6.38 -9.78
CA GLN A 52 2.25 -6.30 -11.22
C GLN A 52 3.57 -6.85 -11.72
N ARG A 53 3.54 -7.39 -12.93
CA ARG A 53 4.70 -8.00 -13.57
C ARG A 53 5.79 -6.98 -13.88
N THR A 54 5.38 -5.80 -14.35
CA THR A 54 6.29 -4.70 -14.69
C THR A 54 6.22 -3.63 -13.61
N LEU A 55 7.36 -3.24 -13.08
CA LEU A 55 7.44 -2.26 -12.01
C LEU A 55 7.45 -0.84 -12.57
N SER A 56 6.72 0.05 -11.90
CA SER A 56 6.69 1.48 -12.18
C SER A 56 6.78 2.24 -10.86
N LEU A 57 7.88 2.00 -10.13
CA LEU A 57 8.03 2.46 -8.74
C LEU A 57 7.85 3.96 -8.58
N GLY A 58 8.45 4.77 -9.48
CA GLY A 58 8.35 6.22 -9.39
C GLY A 58 6.92 6.72 -9.51
N ALA A 59 6.19 6.22 -10.51
CA ALA A 59 4.80 6.61 -10.71
C ALA A 59 3.91 6.14 -9.55
N TRP A 60 4.09 4.90 -9.12
CA TRP A 60 3.31 4.34 -8.02
C TRP A 60 3.57 5.06 -6.70
N LEU A 61 4.83 5.46 -6.45
CA LEU A 61 5.17 6.20 -5.24
C LEU A 61 4.52 7.59 -5.24
N ARG A 62 4.53 8.28 -6.39
CA ARG A 62 3.83 9.55 -6.52
C ARG A 62 2.34 9.41 -6.22
N ASP A 63 1.72 8.32 -6.72
CA ASP A 63 0.32 8.04 -6.44
C ASP A 63 0.10 7.80 -4.94
N ALA A 64 0.98 7.03 -4.30
CA ALA A 64 0.88 6.75 -2.86
C ALA A 64 0.97 8.04 -2.02
N ILE A 65 1.85 8.96 -2.42
CA ILE A 65 2.00 10.26 -1.75
C ILE A 65 0.73 11.11 -1.94
N ALA A 66 0.18 11.13 -3.15
CA ALA A 66 -1.07 11.84 -3.41
C ALA A 66 -2.23 11.24 -2.60
N GLN A 67 -2.29 9.93 -2.48
CA GLN A 67 -3.30 9.22 -1.67
C GLN A 67 -3.17 9.57 -0.19
N GLN A 68 -1.95 9.69 0.31
CA GLN A 68 -1.70 10.14 1.68
C GLN A 68 -2.34 11.50 1.95
N VAL A 69 -2.13 12.45 1.04
CA VAL A 69 -2.69 13.79 1.13
C VAL A 69 -4.22 13.73 1.07
N ASN A 70 -4.75 12.99 0.11
CA ASN A 70 -6.20 12.86 -0.09
C ASN A 70 -6.89 12.21 1.11
N ALA A 71 -6.22 11.28 1.77
CA ALA A 71 -6.76 10.58 2.94
C ALA A 71 -6.52 11.34 4.26
N GLY A 72 -5.71 12.40 4.24
CA GLY A 72 -5.35 13.13 5.45
C GLY A 72 -4.50 12.31 6.42
N LYS A 73 -3.70 11.38 5.89
CA LYS A 73 -2.83 10.53 6.73
C LYS A 73 -1.45 11.13 6.85
N ARG A 74 -0.75 10.82 7.94
CA ARG A 74 0.59 11.36 8.16
C ARG A 74 1.69 10.57 7.45
N LEU A 75 1.40 9.33 7.01
CA LEU A 75 2.35 8.46 6.32
C LEU A 75 1.75 7.92 5.03
N HIS A 76 2.64 7.63 4.07
CA HIS A 76 2.32 6.86 2.88
C HIS A 76 3.14 5.58 2.87
N ALA A 77 2.64 4.54 2.20
CA ALA A 77 3.40 3.34 1.90
C ALA A 77 2.95 2.75 0.58
N LEU A 78 3.91 2.32 -0.22
CA LEU A 78 3.67 1.53 -1.41
C LEU A 78 4.15 0.11 -1.10
N VAL A 79 3.25 -0.86 -1.06
CA VAL A 79 3.60 -2.26 -0.82
C VAL A 79 3.61 -2.98 -2.16
N VAL A 80 4.77 -3.54 -2.52
CA VAL A 80 5.00 -4.19 -3.81
C VAL A 80 5.25 -5.67 -3.59
N LYS A 81 4.57 -6.49 -4.40
CA LYS A 81 4.71 -7.94 -4.34
C LYS A 81 6.15 -8.34 -4.67
N ALA A 82 6.78 -9.04 -3.74
CA ALA A 82 8.09 -9.64 -3.96
C ALA A 82 7.93 -10.93 -4.78
N LYS A 83 8.71 -11.07 -5.86
CA LYS A 83 8.67 -12.27 -6.69
C LYS A 83 9.24 -13.46 -5.93
N GLY A 84 8.64 -14.62 -6.12
CA GLY A 84 9.15 -15.87 -5.58
C GLY A 84 8.75 -16.16 -4.13
N THR A 85 7.97 -15.30 -3.50
CA THR A 85 7.50 -15.55 -2.13
C THR A 85 6.06 -15.08 -1.95
N THR A 86 5.29 -15.85 -1.19
CA THR A 86 3.94 -15.48 -0.76
C THR A 86 3.90 -15.10 0.72
N ASP A 87 5.05 -15.09 1.39
CA ASP A 87 5.13 -14.69 2.79
C ASP A 87 4.88 -13.17 2.89
N PRO A 88 3.83 -12.73 3.58
CA PRO A 88 3.54 -11.29 3.68
C PRO A 88 4.68 -10.50 4.33
N ALA A 89 5.44 -11.11 5.22
CA ALA A 89 6.56 -10.44 5.88
C ALA A 89 7.69 -10.09 4.92
N GLU A 90 7.76 -10.76 3.77
CA GLU A 90 8.84 -10.59 2.80
C GLU A 90 8.49 -9.64 1.66
N GLN A 91 7.29 -9.07 1.66
CA GLN A 91 6.90 -8.11 0.62
C GLN A 91 7.64 -6.78 0.82
N PHE A 92 7.76 -6.00 -0.25
CA PHE A 92 8.54 -4.76 -0.21
C PHE A 92 7.66 -3.58 0.18
N VAL A 93 8.20 -2.71 1.03
CA VAL A 93 7.60 -1.41 1.32
C VAL A 93 8.49 -0.33 0.72
N VAL A 94 7.89 0.55 -0.09
CA VAL A 94 8.58 1.66 -0.73
C VAL A 94 7.98 2.96 -0.19
N MET A 95 8.84 3.86 0.20
CA MET A 95 8.45 5.20 0.66
C MET A 95 9.46 6.23 0.18
N SER A 96 9.13 7.50 0.28
CA SER A 96 10.10 8.56 -0.06
C SER A 96 11.25 8.55 0.94
N LEU A 97 12.43 8.93 0.49
CA LEU A 97 13.57 9.08 1.40
C LEU A 97 13.29 10.13 2.48
N GLN A 98 12.54 11.18 2.13
CA GLN A 98 12.14 12.20 3.10
C GLN A 98 11.35 11.59 4.25
N GLN A 99 10.35 10.77 3.96
CA GLN A 99 9.56 10.13 4.99
C GLN A 99 10.40 9.18 5.84
N PHE A 100 11.27 8.40 5.20
CA PHE A 100 12.14 7.47 5.92
C PHE A 100 13.08 8.23 6.88
N ARG A 101 13.69 9.33 6.40
CA ARG A 101 14.51 10.20 7.25
C ARG A 101 13.73 10.71 8.46
N ASP A 102 12.51 11.18 8.22
CA ASP A 102 11.69 11.77 9.27
C ASP A 102 11.26 10.71 10.30
N LEU A 103 11.00 9.48 9.86
CA LEU A 103 10.70 8.37 10.75
C LEU A 103 11.91 7.98 11.61
N LEU A 104 13.12 8.04 11.03
CA LEU A 104 14.35 7.77 11.78
C LEU A 104 14.64 8.86 12.80
N ALA A 105 14.36 10.10 12.46
CA ALA A 105 14.63 11.25 13.31
C ALA A 105 13.59 11.39 14.44
N ASP A 106 12.36 10.98 14.20
CA ASP A 106 11.23 11.12 15.12
C ASP A 106 10.35 9.87 15.05
N PRO A 107 10.83 8.75 15.61
CA PRO A 107 10.12 7.47 15.55
C PRO A 107 8.84 7.42 16.37
#